data_8b03f884c44b0941ab97856b94533f04
#
_entry.id   8b03f884c44b0941ab97856b94533f04
#
_cell.length_a   1.000
_cell.length_b   1.000
_cell.length_c   1.000
_cell.angle_alpha   90.00
_cell.angle_beta   90.00
_cell.angle_gamma   90.00
#
_symmetry.space_group_name_H-M   'P 1'
#
loop_
_entity.id
_entity.type
_entity.pdbx_description
1 polymer ?
#
loop_
_entity_poly.entity_id
_entity_poly.type
_entity_poly.pdbx_seq_one_letter_code
_entity_poly.pdbx_strand_id
1 'polypeptide(L)'
;MKWTMLYLGNLISEVEIRETLRQSYRLASDSDFGCTSLYKPEQLQSLKMEEFMNRRYDFRYNLMSGGPEYREKNTFCFDYRPVTDRVLNSIALNAQKEGLQLWDRDVRRFVFSDRIPDYAPIEDYLTRLPVWDGKDRIRPLAARIPCDNVRWEQLFYTWFLSMVAHWQGRDKQHGNSLSPLLVGGQGCGKSTFCFNLLPPDLNTYYTDSIDFSKKRDAELYLTRFGLINIDEFDQVSARHQGFLKHLLQKPVVNVRKPHATQVESVKRYASFIATSNHTDLLGDPSGSRRFICIEVKGMIDNAQPIDYLQLYAQAVAALNNNERYWLTHEEEVSQMQANEAFQQRPLFEDLFFQYYRPASHKEEGLKISAGEIYLSLQKKSGVKLPMSNVSVFGRFLKKIGLKTQLASRGRLYLVVEK
;
A
#
# COMPACT_ATOMS: atom_id res chain seq x y z
N MET A 1 -20.48 -24.89 -12.87
CA MET A 1 -20.64 -26.34 -13.13
C MET A 1 -21.34 -26.68 -14.45
N LYS A 2 -22.55 -26.16 -14.75
CA LYS A 2 -23.26 -26.47 -16.02
C LYS A 2 -22.54 -26.01 -17.31
N TRP A 3 -21.85 -24.89 -17.32
CA TRP A 3 -21.19 -24.33 -18.52
C TRP A 3 -19.92 -25.07 -18.93
N THR A 4 -19.14 -25.52 -17.98
CA THR A 4 -17.89 -26.28 -18.26
C THR A 4 -18.19 -27.69 -18.76
N MET A 5 -19.26 -28.31 -18.26
CA MET A 5 -19.75 -29.61 -18.75
C MET A 5 -20.27 -29.52 -20.18
N LEU A 6 -20.93 -28.42 -20.57
CA LEU A 6 -21.41 -28.21 -21.95
C LEU A 6 -20.27 -28.03 -22.97
N TYR A 7 -19.13 -27.46 -22.55
CA TYR A 7 -17.99 -27.25 -23.45
C TYR A 7 -17.15 -28.53 -23.63
N LEU A 8 -17.05 -29.35 -22.59
CA LEU A 8 -16.33 -30.66 -22.62
C LEU A 8 -17.21 -31.81 -23.12
N GLY A 9 -18.53 -31.76 -22.90
CA GLY A 9 -19.47 -32.83 -23.25
C GLY A 9 -19.65 -33.07 -24.75
N ASN A 10 -19.22 -32.12 -25.60
CA ASN A 10 -19.24 -32.28 -27.06
C ASN A 10 -17.92 -32.89 -27.63
N LEU A 11 -16.90 -33.09 -26.82
CA LEU A 11 -15.57 -33.51 -27.26
C LEU A 11 -15.10 -34.83 -26.63
N ILE A 12 -15.56 -35.18 -25.43
CA ILE A 12 -15.09 -36.37 -24.69
C ILE A 12 -16.27 -37.01 -23.95
N SER A 13 -16.45 -38.32 -24.07
CA SER A 13 -17.50 -39.06 -23.37
C SER A 13 -17.23 -39.10 -21.85
N GLU A 14 -18.30 -39.25 -21.05
CA GLU A 14 -18.20 -39.39 -19.57
C GLU A 14 -17.31 -40.58 -19.16
N VAL A 15 -17.27 -41.61 -19.98
CA VAL A 15 -16.45 -42.81 -19.76
C VAL A 15 -14.96 -42.44 -19.97
N GLU A 16 -14.63 -41.71 -21.00
CA GLU A 16 -13.26 -41.24 -21.26
C GLU A 16 -12.77 -40.28 -20.19
N ILE A 17 -13.64 -39.38 -19.69
CA ILE A 17 -13.32 -38.51 -18.54
C ILE A 17 -13.01 -39.35 -17.30
N ARG A 18 -13.83 -40.35 -16.98
CA ARG A 18 -13.62 -41.24 -15.85
C ARG A 18 -12.35 -42.08 -16.01
N GLU A 19 -12.04 -42.52 -17.20
CA GLU A 19 -10.82 -43.30 -17.52
C GLU A 19 -9.57 -42.44 -17.41
N THR A 20 -9.61 -41.24 -17.92
CA THR A 20 -8.53 -40.24 -17.81
C THR A 20 -8.28 -39.85 -16.35
N LEU A 21 -9.37 -39.66 -15.55
CA LEU A 21 -9.28 -39.41 -14.13
C LEU A 21 -8.66 -40.58 -13.37
N ARG A 22 -9.05 -41.83 -13.70
CA ARG A 22 -8.46 -43.02 -13.10
C ARG A 22 -6.98 -43.16 -13.44
N GLN A 23 -6.58 -42.91 -14.66
CA GLN A 23 -5.16 -42.88 -15.10
C GLN A 23 -4.35 -41.79 -14.39
N SER A 24 -4.92 -40.59 -14.23
CA SER A 24 -4.29 -39.48 -13.52
C SER A 24 -4.05 -39.73 -12.04
N TYR A 25 -4.82 -40.66 -11.43
CA TYR A 25 -4.69 -41.06 -10.01
C TYR A 25 -3.89 -42.35 -9.82
N ARG A 26 -3.35 -42.89 -10.91
CA ARG A 26 -2.49 -44.09 -10.81
C ARG A 26 -1.15 -43.68 -10.21
N LEU A 27 -0.77 -44.42 -9.16
CA LEU A 27 0.57 -44.26 -8.57
C LEU A 27 1.62 -44.67 -9.62
N ALA A 28 2.66 -43.83 -9.75
CA ALA A 28 3.80 -44.18 -10.58
C ALA A 28 4.41 -45.51 -10.12
N SER A 29 4.57 -46.42 -11.05
CA SER A 29 5.25 -47.69 -10.80
C SER A 29 6.77 -47.53 -10.84
N ASP A 30 7.50 -48.48 -10.28
CA ASP A 30 8.97 -48.45 -10.34
C ASP A 30 9.49 -48.46 -11.78
N SER A 31 8.72 -49.02 -12.74
CA SER A 31 9.05 -49.01 -14.18
C SER A 31 8.96 -47.60 -14.83
N ASP A 32 8.14 -46.69 -14.24
CA ASP A 32 7.97 -45.36 -14.77
C ASP A 32 9.22 -44.46 -14.56
N PHE A 33 10.12 -44.89 -13.64
CA PHE A 33 11.41 -44.21 -13.37
C PHE A 33 12.61 -44.87 -14.04
N GLY A 34 12.40 -45.76 -15.00
CA GLY A 34 13.46 -46.47 -15.69
C GLY A 34 14.10 -47.59 -14.86
N CYS A 35 15.42 -47.81 -15.01
CA CYS A 35 16.10 -48.88 -14.32
C CYS A 35 16.23 -48.58 -12.81
N THR A 36 15.32 -49.11 -11.97
CA THR A 36 15.27 -48.91 -10.50
C THR A 36 16.52 -49.40 -9.75
N SER A 37 17.35 -50.27 -10.41
CA SER A 37 18.61 -50.73 -9.85
C SER A 37 19.67 -49.63 -9.69
N LEU A 38 19.48 -48.47 -10.35
CA LEU A 38 20.39 -47.35 -10.29
C LEU A 38 20.11 -46.38 -9.12
N TYR A 39 18.96 -46.51 -8.48
CA TYR A 39 18.56 -45.57 -7.43
C TYR A 39 18.49 -46.27 -6.04
N LYS A 40 18.97 -45.54 -5.02
CA LYS A 40 18.77 -45.95 -3.64
C LYS A 40 17.29 -45.80 -3.24
N PRO A 41 16.79 -46.58 -2.27
CA PRO A 41 15.36 -46.51 -1.85
C PRO A 41 14.91 -45.08 -1.53
N GLU A 42 15.76 -44.25 -0.87
CA GLU A 42 15.43 -42.87 -0.50
C GLU A 42 15.31 -41.98 -1.73
N GLN A 43 16.16 -42.20 -2.76
CA GLN A 43 16.11 -41.46 -4.03
C GLN A 43 14.83 -41.80 -4.79
N LEU A 44 14.47 -43.08 -4.85
CA LEU A 44 13.23 -43.54 -5.48
C LEU A 44 12.01 -42.95 -4.79
N GLN A 45 12.00 -42.89 -3.46
CA GLN A 45 10.92 -42.27 -2.69
C GLN A 45 10.79 -40.79 -2.99
N SER A 46 11.90 -40.05 -3.12
CA SER A 46 11.89 -38.64 -3.49
C SER A 46 11.31 -38.40 -4.89
N LEU A 47 11.69 -39.26 -5.87
CA LEU A 47 11.15 -39.19 -7.23
C LEU A 47 9.65 -39.49 -7.28
N LYS A 48 9.19 -40.50 -6.54
CA LYS A 48 7.76 -40.83 -6.41
C LYS A 48 6.96 -39.71 -5.73
N MET A 49 7.55 -39.04 -4.74
CA MET A 49 6.98 -37.85 -4.13
C MET A 49 6.79 -36.73 -5.14
N GLU A 50 7.86 -36.36 -5.86
CA GLU A 50 7.80 -35.29 -6.88
C GLU A 50 6.77 -35.62 -7.97
N GLU A 51 6.72 -36.88 -8.44
CA GLU A 51 5.72 -37.33 -9.40
C GLU A 51 4.29 -37.14 -8.85
N PHE A 52 4.02 -37.64 -7.63
CA PHE A 52 2.72 -37.52 -6.98
C PHE A 52 2.29 -36.05 -6.84
N MET A 53 3.20 -35.20 -6.33
CA MET A 53 2.92 -33.77 -6.14
C MET A 53 2.59 -33.10 -7.48
N ASN A 54 3.42 -33.32 -8.49
CA ASN A 54 3.24 -32.69 -9.81
C ASN A 54 2.06 -33.26 -10.60
N ARG A 55 1.69 -34.50 -10.41
CA ARG A 55 0.53 -35.13 -11.05
C ARG A 55 -0.79 -34.63 -10.49
N ARG A 56 -0.87 -34.46 -9.15
CA ARG A 56 -2.13 -34.13 -8.48
C ARG A 56 -2.35 -32.65 -8.25
N TYR A 57 -1.29 -31.87 -8.14
CA TYR A 57 -1.36 -30.49 -7.72
C TYR A 57 -0.53 -29.60 -8.66
N ASP A 58 -1.00 -28.35 -8.83
CA ASP A 58 -0.18 -27.23 -9.28
C ASP A 58 0.19 -26.40 -8.07
N PHE A 59 1.46 -26.11 -7.90
CA PHE A 59 2.00 -25.27 -6.85
C PHE A 59 2.65 -24.02 -7.42
N ARG A 60 2.64 -22.95 -6.65
CA ARG A 60 3.43 -21.75 -6.90
C ARG A 60 3.78 -21.07 -5.57
N TYR A 61 4.90 -20.38 -5.52
CA TYR A 61 5.29 -19.59 -4.36
C TYR A 61 4.95 -18.12 -4.59
N ASN A 62 3.96 -17.60 -3.87
CA ASN A 62 3.53 -16.21 -4.00
C ASN A 62 4.50 -15.28 -3.25
N LEU A 63 5.23 -14.48 -4.03
CA LEU A 63 6.28 -13.58 -3.52
C LEU A 63 5.73 -12.47 -2.61
N MET A 64 4.49 -12.02 -2.82
CA MET A 64 3.87 -10.98 -2.02
C MET A 64 3.33 -11.51 -0.69
N SER A 65 2.58 -12.62 -0.70
CA SER A 65 2.10 -13.24 0.53
C SER A 65 3.24 -13.91 1.30
N GLY A 66 4.33 -14.28 0.63
CA GLY A 66 5.48 -14.96 1.20
C GLY A 66 5.20 -16.42 1.55
N GLY A 67 4.31 -17.09 0.80
CA GLY A 67 3.93 -18.46 1.03
C GLY A 67 3.52 -19.24 -0.22
N PRO A 68 3.55 -20.58 -0.11
CA PRO A 68 3.11 -21.45 -1.20
C PRO A 68 1.60 -21.41 -1.37
N GLU A 69 1.16 -21.49 -2.61
CA GLU A 69 -0.22 -21.65 -3.03
C GLU A 69 -0.35 -22.93 -3.86
N TYR A 70 -1.52 -23.53 -3.86
CA TYR A 70 -1.81 -24.73 -4.61
C TYR A 70 -3.20 -24.72 -5.22
N ARG A 71 -3.38 -25.50 -6.26
CA ARG A 71 -4.68 -25.96 -6.75
C ARG A 71 -4.61 -27.44 -7.09
N GLU A 72 -5.73 -28.15 -6.98
CA GLU A 72 -5.80 -29.54 -7.37
C GLU A 72 -6.01 -29.62 -8.90
N LYS A 73 -5.17 -30.42 -9.57
CA LYS A 73 -5.40 -30.78 -10.96
C LYS A 73 -6.62 -31.70 -11.08
N ASN A 74 -7.21 -31.73 -12.24
CA ASN A 74 -8.37 -32.60 -12.54
C ASN A 74 -9.60 -32.32 -11.64
N THR A 75 -9.68 -31.12 -11.09
CA THR A 75 -10.88 -30.60 -10.40
C THR A 75 -11.37 -29.36 -11.14
N PHE A 76 -12.65 -28.99 -10.91
CA PHE A 76 -13.19 -27.73 -11.45
C PHE A 76 -12.82 -26.51 -10.60
N CYS A 77 -11.85 -26.64 -9.69
CA CYS A 77 -11.33 -25.54 -8.89
C CYS A 77 -10.11 -24.96 -9.57
N PHE A 78 -10.28 -23.82 -10.26
CA PHE A 78 -9.21 -23.17 -11.01
C PHE A 78 -8.38 -22.21 -10.16
N ASP A 79 -8.90 -21.81 -8.99
CA ASP A 79 -8.27 -20.82 -8.11
C ASP A 79 -7.20 -21.45 -7.25
N TYR A 80 -6.06 -20.76 -7.18
CA TYR A 80 -5.00 -21.10 -6.22
C TYR A 80 -5.42 -20.68 -4.80
N ARG A 81 -5.11 -21.57 -3.84
CA ARG A 81 -5.39 -21.36 -2.41
C ARG A 81 -4.11 -21.49 -1.60
N PRO A 82 -3.96 -20.74 -0.49
CA PRO A 82 -2.79 -20.85 0.38
C PRO A 82 -2.62 -22.28 0.91
N VAL A 83 -1.37 -22.74 0.96
CA VAL A 83 -1.00 -24.01 1.61
C VAL A 83 -0.92 -23.76 3.11
N THR A 84 -1.94 -24.24 3.83
CA THR A 84 -2.00 -24.21 5.30
C THR A 84 -1.52 -25.55 5.89
N ASP A 85 -1.27 -25.60 7.21
CA ASP A 85 -0.93 -26.86 7.89
C ASP A 85 -2.01 -27.95 7.68
N ARG A 86 -3.29 -27.56 7.64
CA ARG A 86 -4.38 -28.47 7.30
C ARG A 86 -4.24 -29.05 5.89
N VAL A 87 -3.81 -28.24 4.94
CA VAL A 87 -3.59 -28.67 3.55
C VAL A 87 -2.39 -29.62 3.47
N LEU A 88 -1.28 -29.30 4.16
CA LEU A 88 -0.10 -30.17 4.21
C LEU A 88 -0.47 -31.58 4.70
N ASN A 89 -1.23 -31.66 5.80
CA ASN A 89 -1.73 -32.91 6.34
C ASN A 89 -2.66 -33.67 5.36
N SER A 90 -3.54 -32.95 4.66
CA SER A 90 -4.45 -33.54 3.67
C SER A 90 -3.69 -34.13 2.49
N ILE A 91 -2.66 -33.43 1.99
CA ILE A 91 -1.79 -33.90 0.91
C ILE A 91 -1.04 -35.16 1.35
N ALA A 92 -0.46 -35.18 2.56
CA ALA A 92 0.23 -36.35 3.12
C ALA A 92 -0.69 -37.54 3.22
N LEU A 93 -1.92 -37.37 3.75
CA LEU A 93 -2.92 -38.44 3.82
C LEU A 93 -3.33 -38.93 2.42
N ASN A 94 -3.45 -38.08 1.44
CA ASN A 94 -3.74 -38.50 0.06
C ASN A 94 -2.59 -39.30 -0.55
N ALA A 95 -1.34 -38.93 -0.27
CA ALA A 95 -0.18 -39.71 -0.69
C ALA A 95 -0.15 -41.10 -0.04
N GLN A 96 -0.45 -41.20 1.27
CA GLN A 96 -0.52 -42.46 1.98
C GLN A 96 -1.61 -43.39 1.41
N LYS A 97 -2.78 -42.85 1.03
CA LYS A 97 -3.84 -43.61 0.35
C LYS A 97 -3.37 -44.21 -1.00
N GLU A 98 -2.40 -43.58 -1.65
CA GLU A 98 -1.78 -44.10 -2.88
C GLU A 98 -0.54 -44.98 -2.59
N GLY A 99 -0.29 -45.34 -1.33
CA GLY A 99 0.81 -46.22 -0.94
C GLY A 99 2.16 -45.56 -0.75
N LEU A 100 2.22 -44.20 -0.80
CA LEU A 100 3.44 -43.47 -0.51
C LEU A 100 3.60 -43.18 0.97
N GLN A 101 4.78 -43.41 1.53
CA GLN A 101 5.09 -43.07 2.92
C GLN A 101 5.55 -41.62 3.02
N LEU A 102 4.61 -40.66 2.85
CA LEU A 102 4.86 -39.24 2.98
C LEU A 102 4.20 -38.69 4.26
N TRP A 103 4.92 -37.77 4.89
CA TRP A 103 4.46 -37.00 6.05
C TRP A 103 4.30 -35.53 5.69
N ASP A 104 3.57 -34.80 6.50
CA ASP A 104 3.39 -33.33 6.35
C ASP A 104 4.72 -32.57 6.21
N ARG A 105 5.76 -32.98 6.96
CA ARG A 105 7.12 -32.43 6.87
C ARG A 105 7.75 -32.60 5.49
N ASP A 106 7.48 -33.71 4.79
CA ASP A 106 8.02 -33.96 3.46
C ASP A 106 7.30 -33.11 2.42
N VAL A 107 5.98 -33.01 2.53
CA VAL A 107 5.16 -32.09 1.74
C VAL A 107 5.60 -30.65 1.97
N ARG A 108 5.79 -30.23 3.23
CA ARG A 108 6.30 -28.90 3.58
C ARG A 108 7.65 -28.61 2.94
N ARG A 109 8.59 -29.57 3.01
CA ARG A 109 9.92 -29.43 2.38
C ARG A 109 9.81 -29.20 0.88
N PHE A 110 8.92 -29.90 0.19
CA PHE A 110 8.70 -29.73 -1.26
C PHE A 110 8.11 -28.34 -1.57
N VAL A 111 7.03 -27.93 -0.93
CA VAL A 111 6.32 -26.67 -1.24
C VAL A 111 7.05 -25.41 -0.78
N PHE A 112 8.06 -25.53 0.10
CA PHE A 112 8.94 -24.44 0.51
C PHE A 112 10.34 -24.52 -0.15
N SER A 113 10.49 -25.36 -1.16
CA SER A 113 11.73 -25.46 -1.97
C SER A 113 11.59 -24.68 -3.27
N ASP A 114 12.70 -24.55 -3.98
CA ASP A 114 12.80 -23.99 -5.35
C ASP A 114 12.22 -24.90 -6.44
N ARG A 115 11.63 -26.04 -6.05
CA ARG A 115 10.95 -26.97 -6.96
C ARG A 115 9.60 -26.45 -7.45
N ILE A 116 9.03 -25.48 -6.77
CA ILE A 116 7.80 -24.80 -7.21
C ILE A 116 8.15 -23.42 -7.77
N PRO A 117 7.47 -22.97 -8.85
CA PRO A 117 7.78 -21.69 -9.48
C PRO A 117 7.38 -20.51 -8.61
N ASP A 118 8.18 -19.45 -8.64
CA ASP A 118 7.83 -18.16 -8.08
C ASP A 118 6.65 -17.54 -8.85
N TYR A 119 5.78 -16.88 -8.13
CA TYR A 119 4.63 -16.15 -8.66
C TYR A 119 4.60 -14.73 -8.09
N ALA A 120 4.71 -13.77 -8.96
CA ALA A 120 4.59 -12.34 -8.65
C ALA A 120 3.26 -11.82 -9.19
N PRO A 121 2.19 -11.75 -8.37
CA PRO A 121 0.83 -11.49 -8.84
C PRO A 121 0.65 -10.17 -9.57
N ILE A 122 1.30 -9.11 -9.13
CA ILE A 122 1.22 -7.80 -9.78
C ILE A 122 1.95 -7.80 -11.13
N GLU A 123 3.15 -8.37 -11.18
CA GLU A 123 3.91 -8.51 -12.43
C GLU A 123 3.16 -9.38 -13.43
N ASP A 124 2.60 -10.50 -12.98
CA ASP A 124 1.79 -11.40 -13.81
C ASP A 124 0.55 -10.67 -14.37
N TYR A 125 -0.13 -9.88 -13.54
CA TYR A 125 -1.25 -9.04 -14.00
C TYR A 125 -0.79 -8.04 -15.08
N LEU A 126 0.30 -7.32 -14.85
CA LEU A 126 0.81 -6.31 -15.79
C LEU A 126 1.29 -6.92 -17.12
N THR A 127 1.81 -8.16 -17.11
CA THR A 127 2.26 -8.84 -18.34
C THR A 127 1.11 -9.33 -19.21
N ARG A 128 -0.08 -9.54 -18.64
CA ARG A 128 -1.27 -10.00 -19.37
C ARG A 128 -2.14 -8.86 -19.91
N LEU A 129 -1.74 -7.62 -19.68
CA LEU A 129 -2.50 -6.47 -20.17
C LEU A 129 -2.52 -6.42 -21.70
N PRO A 130 -3.66 -6.02 -22.29
CA PRO A 130 -3.74 -5.76 -23.73
C PRO A 130 -2.94 -4.52 -24.11
N VAL A 131 -2.76 -4.31 -25.40
CA VAL A 131 -2.20 -3.06 -25.93
C VAL A 131 -3.19 -1.92 -25.60
N TRP A 132 -2.66 -0.79 -25.13
CA TRP A 132 -3.49 0.40 -24.86
C TRP A 132 -4.14 0.93 -26.12
N ASP A 133 -5.41 1.24 -26.03
CA ASP A 133 -6.24 1.72 -27.17
C ASP A 133 -6.10 3.22 -27.46
N GLY A 134 -5.25 3.93 -26.74
CA GLY A 134 -4.99 5.36 -26.90
C GLY A 134 -5.94 6.29 -26.13
N LYS A 135 -6.97 5.76 -25.42
CA LYS A 135 -7.91 6.58 -24.67
C LYS A 135 -7.44 6.82 -23.24
N ASP A 136 -7.50 8.07 -22.79
CA ASP A 136 -7.23 8.40 -21.39
C ASP A 136 -8.35 7.88 -20.48
N ARG A 137 -7.98 7.13 -19.46
CA ARG A 137 -8.88 6.61 -18.41
C ARG A 137 -8.45 7.03 -17.01
N ILE A 138 -7.20 7.42 -16.85
CA ILE A 138 -6.67 7.78 -15.53
C ILE A 138 -7.23 9.13 -15.08
N ARG A 139 -7.21 10.18 -15.93
CA ARG A 139 -7.77 11.48 -15.58
C ARG A 139 -9.30 11.45 -15.39
N PRO A 140 -10.07 10.81 -16.27
CA PRO A 140 -11.50 10.63 -16.02
C PRO A 140 -11.84 9.87 -14.73
N LEU A 141 -10.99 8.91 -14.31
CA LEU A 141 -11.13 8.26 -13.01
C LEU A 141 -10.93 9.24 -11.86
N ALA A 142 -9.91 10.10 -11.94
CA ALA A 142 -9.68 11.16 -10.96
C ALA A 142 -10.84 12.17 -10.91
N ALA A 143 -11.39 12.54 -12.07
CA ALA A 143 -12.51 13.48 -12.19
C ALA A 143 -13.81 13.02 -11.52
N ARG A 144 -13.91 11.73 -11.15
CA ARG A 144 -15.03 11.22 -10.33
C ARG A 144 -15.08 11.82 -8.93
N ILE A 145 -13.98 12.38 -8.45
CA ILE A 145 -13.88 13.09 -7.18
C ILE A 145 -14.19 14.57 -7.39
N PRO A 146 -15.36 15.06 -6.97
CA PRO A 146 -15.70 16.47 -7.09
C PRO A 146 -14.83 17.30 -6.13
N CYS A 147 -13.95 18.15 -6.68
CA CYS A 147 -13.08 19.03 -5.91
C CYS A 147 -12.76 20.32 -6.68
N ASP A 148 -12.33 21.36 -5.96
CA ASP A 148 -11.96 22.66 -6.57
C ASP A 148 -10.50 22.72 -7.02
N ASN A 149 -9.72 21.68 -6.81
CA ASN A 149 -8.30 21.67 -7.18
C ASN A 149 -8.13 21.37 -8.67
N VAL A 150 -7.91 22.40 -9.48
CA VAL A 150 -7.73 22.31 -10.94
C VAL A 150 -6.55 21.43 -11.36
N ARG A 151 -5.60 21.15 -10.45
CA ARG A 151 -4.45 20.28 -10.72
C ARG A 151 -4.69 18.83 -10.33
N TRP A 152 -5.85 18.50 -9.74
CA TRP A 152 -6.11 17.18 -9.17
C TRP A 152 -5.93 16.06 -10.18
N GLU A 153 -6.54 16.16 -11.33
CA GLU A 153 -6.47 15.10 -12.36
C GLU A 153 -5.01 14.82 -12.80
N GLN A 154 -4.20 15.88 -12.95
CA GLN A 154 -2.79 15.73 -13.32
C GLN A 154 -1.95 15.16 -12.16
N LEU A 155 -2.20 15.58 -10.93
CA LEU A 155 -1.52 15.06 -9.73
C LEU A 155 -1.85 13.59 -9.51
N PHE A 156 -3.12 13.22 -9.70
CA PHE A 156 -3.57 11.84 -9.62
C PHE A 156 -2.94 10.98 -10.73
N TYR A 157 -2.90 11.50 -11.96
CA TYR A 157 -2.24 10.85 -13.08
C TYR A 157 -0.77 10.55 -12.74
N THR A 158 -0.02 11.54 -12.27
CA THR A 158 1.38 11.37 -11.87
C THR A 158 1.55 10.35 -10.75
N TRP A 159 0.69 10.39 -9.73
CA TRP A 159 0.70 9.42 -8.64
C TRP A 159 0.36 8.00 -9.12
N PHE A 160 -0.63 7.86 -10.01
CA PHE A 160 -1.04 6.55 -10.55
C PHE A 160 0.09 5.94 -11.40
N LEU A 161 0.74 6.73 -12.24
CA LEU A 161 1.94 6.29 -12.97
C LEU A 161 3.06 5.89 -12.00
N SER A 162 3.28 6.66 -10.93
CA SER A 162 4.28 6.36 -9.91
C SER A 162 3.99 5.03 -9.21
N MET A 163 2.73 4.72 -8.93
CA MET A 163 2.31 3.42 -8.38
C MET A 163 2.67 2.27 -9.32
N VAL A 164 2.33 2.38 -10.60
CA VAL A 164 2.62 1.32 -11.58
C VAL A 164 4.12 1.22 -11.87
N ALA A 165 4.85 2.34 -11.92
CA ALA A 165 6.32 2.34 -12.06
C ALA A 165 6.99 1.63 -10.89
N HIS A 166 6.48 1.82 -9.68
CA HIS A 166 6.92 1.14 -8.48
C HIS A 166 6.70 -0.37 -8.57
N TRP A 167 5.52 -0.80 -9.02
CA TRP A 167 5.22 -2.19 -9.28
C TRP A 167 6.14 -2.84 -10.33
N GLN A 168 6.58 -2.08 -11.33
CA GLN A 168 7.54 -2.53 -12.33
C GLN A 168 9.02 -2.47 -11.87
N GLY A 169 9.29 -1.94 -10.68
CA GLY A 169 10.65 -1.74 -10.17
C GLY A 169 11.46 -0.68 -10.94
N ARG A 170 10.78 0.31 -11.56
CA ARG A 170 11.39 1.42 -12.29
C ARG A 170 11.80 2.60 -11.39
N ASP A 171 11.45 2.57 -10.14
CA ASP A 171 11.58 3.65 -9.14
C ASP A 171 12.97 3.78 -8.49
N LYS A 172 14.02 3.35 -9.17
CA LYS A 172 15.38 3.42 -8.65
C LYS A 172 15.86 4.83 -8.32
N GLN A 173 15.37 5.82 -9.07
CA GLN A 173 15.73 7.23 -8.90
C GLN A 173 14.63 8.05 -8.18
N HIS A 174 13.37 7.73 -8.44
CA HIS A 174 12.20 8.47 -7.96
C HIS A 174 11.20 7.51 -7.33
N GLY A 175 11.40 7.18 -6.05
CA GLY A 175 10.48 6.35 -5.30
C GLY A 175 9.09 6.99 -5.16
N ASN A 176 8.02 6.17 -5.13
CA ASN A 176 6.66 6.66 -4.92
C ASN A 176 6.46 7.17 -3.49
N SER A 177 6.87 8.43 -3.27
CA SER A 177 6.72 9.13 -1.99
C SER A 177 5.44 9.95 -1.89
N LEU A 178 4.64 10.03 -2.95
CA LEU A 178 3.37 10.74 -2.98
C LEU A 178 2.24 9.88 -2.44
N SER A 179 1.26 10.51 -1.79
CA SER A 179 0.05 9.88 -1.30
C SER A 179 -1.12 10.86 -1.45
N PRO A 180 -2.13 10.56 -2.27
CA PRO A 180 -3.38 11.31 -2.23
C PRO A 180 -4.02 11.20 -0.85
N LEU A 181 -4.60 12.28 -0.35
CA LEU A 181 -5.32 12.36 0.91
C LEU A 181 -6.68 13.00 0.64
N LEU A 182 -7.73 12.18 0.63
CA LEU A 182 -9.10 12.58 0.34
C LEU A 182 -9.78 13.04 1.62
N VAL A 183 -10.09 14.32 1.70
CA VAL A 183 -10.69 14.95 2.87
C VAL A 183 -12.13 15.31 2.56
N GLY A 184 -13.09 14.88 3.36
CA GLY A 184 -14.51 15.21 3.11
C GLY A 184 -15.45 14.51 4.06
N GLY A 185 -16.72 14.84 3.99
CA GLY A 185 -17.75 14.31 4.86
C GLY A 185 -17.83 12.78 4.89
N GLN A 186 -18.35 12.25 5.98
CA GLN A 186 -18.61 10.81 6.08
C GLN A 186 -19.63 10.36 5.03
N GLY A 187 -19.44 9.18 4.45
CA GLY A 187 -20.37 8.59 3.49
C GLY A 187 -20.24 9.10 2.05
N CYS A 188 -19.34 10.04 1.73
CA CYS A 188 -19.17 10.53 0.35
C CYS A 188 -18.44 9.57 -0.60
N GLY A 189 -18.12 8.34 -0.18
CA GLY A 189 -17.59 7.28 -1.05
C GLY A 189 -16.07 7.21 -1.16
N LYS A 190 -15.29 7.86 -0.26
CA LYS A 190 -13.83 7.90 -0.29
C LYS A 190 -13.18 6.50 -0.22
N SER A 191 -13.50 5.73 0.81
CA SER A 191 -12.91 4.39 1.05
C SER A 191 -13.28 3.42 -0.08
N THR A 192 -14.52 3.53 -0.61
CA THR A 192 -14.97 2.77 -1.79
C THR A 192 -14.15 3.13 -3.03
N PHE A 193 -13.90 4.42 -3.27
CA PHE A 193 -13.04 4.86 -4.37
C PHE A 193 -11.62 4.28 -4.24
N CYS A 194 -11.03 4.37 -3.04
CA CYS A 194 -9.70 3.81 -2.78
C CYS A 194 -9.63 2.31 -3.05
N PHE A 195 -10.63 1.55 -2.61
CA PHE A 195 -10.73 0.10 -2.86
C PHE A 195 -10.85 -0.21 -4.35
N ASN A 196 -11.67 0.53 -5.07
CA ASN A 196 -11.92 0.35 -6.51
C ASN A 196 -10.74 0.77 -7.40
N LEU A 197 -9.64 1.26 -6.85
CA LEU A 197 -8.43 1.53 -7.65
C LEU A 197 -7.74 0.25 -8.11
N LEU A 198 -7.78 -0.82 -7.30
CA LEU A 198 -7.24 -2.11 -7.72
C LEU A 198 -8.27 -2.93 -8.50
N PRO A 199 -7.84 -3.68 -9.51
CA PRO A 199 -8.72 -4.62 -10.21
C PRO A 199 -9.11 -5.78 -9.29
N PRO A 200 -10.24 -6.45 -9.52
CA PRO A 200 -10.71 -7.58 -8.73
C PRO A 200 -9.66 -8.67 -8.51
N ASP A 201 -8.82 -8.94 -9.52
CA ASP A 201 -7.74 -9.93 -9.47
C ASP A 201 -6.65 -9.57 -8.42
N LEU A 202 -6.53 -8.29 -8.09
CA LEU A 202 -5.53 -7.76 -7.15
C LEU A 202 -6.13 -7.28 -5.83
N ASN A 203 -7.43 -7.43 -5.59
CA ASN A 203 -8.09 -6.96 -4.37
C ASN A 203 -7.49 -7.55 -3.08
N THR A 204 -6.94 -8.76 -3.15
CA THR A 204 -6.22 -9.38 -2.02
C THR A 204 -4.97 -8.58 -1.60
N TYR A 205 -4.45 -7.74 -2.49
CA TYR A 205 -3.27 -6.90 -2.26
C TYR A 205 -3.63 -5.45 -1.92
N TYR A 206 -4.88 -5.20 -1.56
CA TYR A 206 -5.35 -3.97 -0.92
C TYR A 206 -5.49 -4.16 0.58
N THR A 207 -5.20 -3.13 1.35
CA THR A 207 -5.56 -3.06 2.77
C THR A 207 -5.87 -1.62 3.18
N ASP A 208 -6.81 -1.46 4.10
CA ASP A 208 -7.13 -0.23 4.81
C ASP A 208 -6.80 -0.29 6.31
N SER A 209 -6.17 -1.39 6.72
CA SER A 209 -5.83 -1.64 8.11
C SER A 209 -4.32 -1.78 8.28
N ILE A 210 -3.65 -0.68 8.71
CA ILE A 210 -2.23 -0.67 9.00
C ILE A 210 -1.98 -0.17 10.43
N ASP A 211 -1.25 -0.95 11.24
CA ASP A 211 -0.88 -0.58 12.61
C ASP A 211 0.54 0.01 12.64
N PHE A 212 0.64 1.32 12.72
CA PHE A 212 1.91 2.04 12.81
C PHE A 212 2.65 1.85 14.14
N SER A 213 2.01 1.30 15.17
CA SER A 213 2.67 0.99 16.45
C SER A 213 3.65 -0.17 16.30
N LYS A 214 3.37 -1.11 15.39
CA LYS A 214 4.16 -2.29 15.08
C LYS A 214 5.04 -2.04 13.85
N LYS A 215 6.14 -1.30 14.04
CA LYS A 215 7.00 -0.85 12.94
C LYS A 215 7.43 -1.95 11.99
N ARG A 216 7.79 -3.14 12.51
CA ARG A 216 8.22 -4.27 11.69
C ARG A 216 7.10 -4.81 10.81
N ASP A 217 5.90 -4.91 11.35
CA ASP A 217 4.73 -5.41 10.60
C ASP A 217 4.32 -4.39 9.53
N ALA A 218 4.35 -3.09 9.87
CA ALA A 218 4.08 -2.01 8.91
C ALA A 218 5.11 -1.98 7.76
N GLU A 219 6.38 -2.30 8.03
CA GLU A 219 7.39 -2.46 6.98
C GLU A 219 7.12 -3.69 6.10
N LEU A 220 6.70 -4.82 6.69
CA LEU A 220 6.31 -6.01 5.93
C LEU A 220 5.10 -5.75 5.02
N TYR A 221 4.17 -4.89 5.43
CA TYR A 221 3.02 -4.50 4.59
C TYR A 221 3.47 -3.87 3.27
N LEU A 222 4.60 -3.16 3.25
CA LEU A 222 5.14 -2.58 2.01
C LEU A 222 5.48 -3.64 0.95
N THR A 223 5.77 -4.88 1.36
CA THR A 223 6.11 -5.97 0.45
C THR A 223 4.91 -6.86 0.10
N ARG A 224 3.83 -6.77 0.88
CA ARG A 224 2.66 -7.66 0.76
C ARG A 224 1.48 -7.06 0.03
N PHE A 225 1.35 -5.73 0.07
CA PHE A 225 0.22 -5.01 -0.52
C PHE A 225 0.68 -4.16 -1.69
N GLY A 226 -0.15 -4.02 -2.70
CA GLY A 226 0.06 -3.13 -3.83
C GLY A 226 -0.43 -1.70 -3.54
N LEU A 227 -1.51 -1.59 -2.76
CA LEU A 227 -2.10 -0.33 -2.33
C LEU A 227 -2.54 -0.40 -0.87
N ILE A 228 -2.09 0.57 -0.07
CA ILE A 228 -2.48 0.74 1.33
C ILE A 228 -3.29 2.02 1.44
N ASN A 229 -4.55 1.90 1.86
CA ASN A 229 -5.36 3.04 2.24
C ASN A 229 -5.18 3.30 3.74
N ILE A 230 -4.76 4.50 4.09
CA ILE A 230 -4.75 4.94 5.49
C ILE A 230 -6.12 5.56 5.76
N ASP A 231 -7.08 4.69 6.12
CA ASP A 231 -8.40 5.17 6.48
C ASP A 231 -8.35 5.92 7.82
N GLU A 232 -9.17 6.96 7.96
CA GLU A 232 -9.17 7.84 9.15
C GLU A 232 -7.77 8.40 9.47
N PHE A 233 -7.11 9.02 8.50
CA PHE A 233 -5.77 9.60 8.65
C PHE A 233 -5.66 10.58 9.85
N ASP A 234 -6.75 11.21 10.23
CA ASP A 234 -6.85 12.08 11.42
C ASP A 234 -6.55 11.33 12.74
N GLN A 235 -6.72 10.01 12.78
CA GLN A 235 -6.36 9.18 13.94
C GLN A 235 -4.85 8.89 14.01
N VAL A 236 -4.10 9.17 12.94
CA VAL A 236 -2.65 8.97 12.91
C VAL A 236 -1.94 10.03 13.72
N SER A 237 -1.46 9.69 14.91
CA SER A 237 -0.75 10.60 15.80
C SER A 237 0.47 11.25 15.13
N ALA A 238 0.87 12.44 15.55
CA ALA A 238 2.04 13.17 15.01
C ALA A 238 3.33 12.32 15.03
N ARG A 239 3.49 11.45 16.05
CA ARG A 239 4.61 10.50 16.14
C ARG A 239 4.57 9.46 15.01
N HIS A 240 3.39 8.93 14.70
CA HIS A 240 3.20 7.95 13.64
C HIS A 240 3.29 8.59 12.25
N GLN A 241 2.90 9.86 12.09
CA GLN A 241 3.13 10.60 10.85
C GLN A 241 4.62 10.69 10.49
N GLY A 242 5.51 10.86 11.48
CA GLY A 242 6.96 10.81 11.27
C GLY A 242 7.43 9.45 10.73
N PHE A 243 6.90 8.36 11.25
CA PHE A 243 7.20 7.01 10.78
C PHE A 243 6.60 6.74 9.39
N LEU A 244 5.37 7.19 9.14
CA LEU A 244 4.74 7.09 7.83
C LEU A 244 5.58 7.78 6.74
N LYS A 245 6.15 8.98 7.02
CA LYS A 245 7.05 9.66 6.09
C LYS A 245 8.28 8.83 5.73
N HIS A 246 8.82 8.10 6.72
CA HIS A 246 9.91 7.15 6.48
C HIS A 246 9.46 5.99 5.59
N LEU A 247 8.27 5.42 5.82
CA LEU A 247 7.70 4.36 4.99
C LEU A 247 7.48 4.81 3.55
N LEU A 248 6.95 6.02 3.36
CA LEU A 248 6.70 6.60 2.02
C LEU A 248 7.97 6.72 1.17
N GLN A 249 9.13 6.94 1.81
CA GLN A 249 10.41 7.15 1.10
C GLN A 249 11.21 5.89 0.87
N LYS A 250 10.86 4.76 1.52
CA LYS A 250 11.64 3.52 1.36
C LYS A 250 11.44 2.93 -0.04
N PRO A 251 12.49 2.82 -0.88
CA PRO A 251 12.39 2.14 -2.17
C PRO A 251 12.42 0.61 -2.01
N VAL A 252 13.11 0.12 -1.00
CA VAL A 252 13.34 -1.30 -0.72
C VAL A 252 13.15 -1.55 0.78
N VAL A 253 12.67 -2.71 1.12
CA VAL A 253 12.42 -3.10 2.51
C VAL A 253 13.41 -4.20 2.93
N ASN A 254 14.21 -3.91 3.93
CA ASN A 254 15.11 -4.90 4.53
C ASN A 254 14.38 -5.57 5.69
N VAL A 255 13.91 -6.78 5.47
CA VAL A 255 13.11 -7.51 6.46
C VAL A 255 13.70 -8.89 6.74
N ARG A 256 13.58 -9.30 7.99
CA ARG A 256 13.76 -10.69 8.36
C ARG A 256 12.39 -11.34 8.43
N LYS A 257 12.08 -12.19 7.47
CA LYS A 257 10.81 -12.94 7.45
C LYS A 257 10.64 -13.76 8.73
N PRO A 258 9.42 -14.06 9.18
CA PRO A 258 9.22 -15.00 10.29
C PRO A 258 9.96 -16.31 10.02
N HIS A 259 10.71 -16.80 11.03
CA HIS A 259 11.54 -18.01 10.98
C HIS A 259 12.77 -17.95 10.05
N ALA A 260 13.02 -16.84 9.32
CA ALA A 260 14.25 -16.68 8.56
C ALA A 260 15.45 -16.34 9.48
N THR A 261 16.63 -16.82 9.11
CA THR A 261 17.88 -16.52 9.83
C THR A 261 18.53 -15.24 9.33
N GLN A 262 18.28 -14.86 8.08
CA GLN A 262 18.92 -13.71 7.41
C GLN A 262 17.94 -12.58 7.15
N VAL A 263 18.47 -11.36 7.03
CA VAL A 263 17.74 -10.19 6.56
C VAL A 263 17.78 -10.21 5.04
N GLU A 264 16.63 -10.16 4.42
CA GLU A 264 16.47 -10.11 2.97
C GLU A 264 16.09 -8.70 2.53
N SER A 265 16.64 -8.27 1.39
CA SER A 265 16.22 -7.07 0.70
C SER A 265 15.06 -7.42 -0.22
N VAL A 266 13.86 -7.00 0.16
CA VAL A 266 12.62 -7.36 -0.57
C VAL A 266 12.10 -6.12 -1.29
N LYS A 267 11.59 -6.33 -2.50
CA LYS A 267 10.93 -5.29 -3.30
C LYS A 267 9.73 -4.74 -2.54
N ARG A 268 9.59 -3.42 -2.54
CA ARG A 268 8.38 -2.75 -2.10
C ARG A 268 7.39 -2.72 -3.26
N TYR A 269 6.13 -3.07 -2.98
CA TYR A 269 5.00 -2.92 -3.92
C TYR A 269 4.05 -1.80 -3.49
N ALA A 270 3.93 -1.55 -2.19
CA ALA A 270 2.91 -0.67 -1.66
C ALA A 270 3.07 0.79 -2.08
N SER A 271 2.04 1.33 -2.68
CA SER A 271 1.74 2.75 -2.74
C SER A 271 0.69 3.11 -1.69
N PHE A 272 0.59 4.39 -1.34
CA PHE A 272 -0.33 4.86 -0.32
C PHE A 272 -1.37 5.80 -0.90
N ILE A 273 -2.57 5.70 -0.36
CA ILE A 273 -3.66 6.66 -0.43
C ILE A 273 -4.22 6.83 0.97
N ALA A 274 -4.88 7.92 1.28
CA ALA A 274 -5.45 8.13 2.59
C ALA A 274 -6.81 8.83 2.52
N THR A 275 -7.63 8.63 3.56
CA THR A 275 -8.92 9.30 3.70
C THR A 275 -9.03 9.97 5.06
N SER A 276 -9.79 11.05 5.16
CA SER A 276 -10.11 11.71 6.43
C SER A 276 -11.46 12.40 6.36
N ASN A 277 -12.07 12.59 7.52
CA ASN A 277 -13.27 13.39 7.68
C ASN A 277 -12.97 14.82 8.20
N HIS A 278 -11.75 15.08 8.63
CA HIS A 278 -11.29 16.34 9.20
C HIS A 278 -10.27 17.02 8.30
N THR A 279 -10.13 18.33 8.40
CA THR A 279 -9.18 19.13 7.61
C THR A 279 -7.85 19.35 8.32
N ASP A 280 -7.82 19.35 9.66
CA ASP A 280 -6.62 19.60 10.47
C ASP A 280 -5.75 18.33 10.58
N LEU A 281 -4.97 18.03 9.55
CA LEU A 281 -4.35 16.71 9.38
C LEU A 281 -2.83 16.71 9.50
N LEU A 282 -2.16 17.71 8.92
CA LEU A 282 -0.73 17.70 8.73
C LEU A 282 -0.02 18.44 9.88
N GLY A 283 0.58 17.67 10.80
CA GLY A 283 1.29 18.23 11.95
C GLY A 283 2.70 18.77 11.65
N ASP A 284 3.27 18.46 10.46
CA ASP A 284 4.60 18.92 10.06
C ASP A 284 4.57 19.52 8.66
N PRO A 285 4.75 20.86 8.55
CA PRO A 285 4.77 21.54 7.26
C PRO A 285 5.85 21.02 6.30
N SER A 286 7.03 20.64 6.81
CA SER A 286 8.16 20.19 5.99
C SER A 286 7.92 18.86 5.30
N GLY A 287 7.02 18.06 5.84
CA GLY A 287 6.64 16.75 5.31
C GLY A 287 5.41 16.77 4.41
N SER A 288 4.72 17.90 4.32
CA SER A 288 3.43 18.01 3.61
C SER A 288 3.55 17.78 2.10
N ARG A 289 4.73 17.99 1.48
CA ARG A 289 4.98 17.76 0.05
C ARG A 289 4.66 16.32 -0.41
N ARG A 290 4.60 15.35 0.51
CA ARG A 290 4.30 13.94 0.21
C ARG A 290 2.80 13.67 0.07
N PHE A 291 1.97 14.61 0.49
CA PHE A 291 0.52 14.45 0.46
C PHE A 291 -0.09 15.33 -0.63
N ILE A 292 -1.01 14.76 -1.39
CA ILE A 292 -1.88 15.48 -2.32
C ILE A 292 -3.23 15.62 -1.63
N CYS A 293 -3.39 16.65 -0.79
CA CYS A 293 -4.62 16.87 -0.04
C CYS A 293 -5.70 17.45 -0.96
N ILE A 294 -6.86 16.78 -0.98
CA ILE A 294 -8.01 17.12 -1.81
C ILE A 294 -9.25 17.18 -0.94
N GLU A 295 -9.92 18.33 -0.93
CA GLU A 295 -11.23 18.46 -0.30
C GLU A 295 -12.33 17.97 -1.26
N VAL A 296 -13.00 16.88 -0.86
CA VAL A 296 -14.09 16.27 -1.61
C VAL A 296 -15.38 17.05 -1.36
N LYS A 297 -15.92 17.72 -2.38
CA LYS A 297 -17.07 18.65 -2.26
C LYS A 297 -18.43 17.99 -2.43
N GLY A 298 -18.50 16.68 -2.68
CA GLY A 298 -19.76 15.98 -2.91
C GLY A 298 -19.60 14.47 -2.92
N MET A 299 -20.59 13.78 -3.45
CA MET A 299 -20.52 12.32 -3.62
C MET A 299 -19.55 11.95 -4.73
N ILE A 300 -18.68 10.99 -4.46
CA ILE A 300 -17.78 10.41 -5.46
C ILE A 300 -18.56 9.44 -6.32
N ASP A 301 -18.42 9.53 -7.65
CA ASP A 301 -19.08 8.61 -8.58
C ASP A 301 -18.37 7.25 -8.61
N ASN A 302 -18.80 6.37 -7.73
CA ASN A 302 -18.31 4.99 -7.65
C ASN A 302 -19.15 4.00 -8.47
N ALA A 303 -20.26 4.46 -9.10
CA ALA A 303 -21.16 3.59 -9.82
C ALA A 303 -20.69 3.25 -11.25
N GLN A 304 -19.91 4.12 -11.85
CA GLN A 304 -19.40 3.87 -13.20
C GLN A 304 -18.38 2.72 -13.20
N PRO A 305 -18.50 1.76 -14.12
CA PRO A 305 -17.55 0.67 -14.25
C PRO A 305 -16.14 1.21 -14.60
N ILE A 306 -15.12 0.47 -14.18
CA ILE A 306 -13.73 0.76 -14.50
C ILE A 306 -13.23 -0.31 -15.46
N ASP A 307 -12.72 0.12 -16.62
CA ASP A 307 -12.03 -0.76 -17.56
C ASP A 307 -10.57 -0.92 -17.08
N TYR A 308 -10.37 -1.81 -16.10
CA TYR A 308 -9.06 -2.01 -15.46
C TYR A 308 -7.96 -2.44 -16.44
N LEU A 309 -8.32 -3.27 -17.43
CA LEU A 309 -7.31 -3.73 -18.39
C LEU A 309 -6.74 -2.56 -19.18
N GLN A 310 -7.57 -1.67 -19.67
CA GLN A 310 -7.12 -0.51 -20.42
C GLN A 310 -6.59 0.63 -19.52
N LEU A 311 -7.10 0.77 -18.29
CA LEU A 311 -6.59 1.73 -17.30
C LEU A 311 -5.10 1.46 -16.99
N TYR A 312 -4.77 0.21 -16.69
CA TYR A 312 -3.38 -0.19 -16.39
C TYR A 312 -2.52 -0.30 -17.66
N ALA A 313 -3.10 -0.69 -18.81
CA ALA A 313 -2.41 -0.66 -20.09
C ALA A 313 -1.98 0.76 -20.47
N GLN A 314 -2.81 1.78 -20.19
CA GLN A 314 -2.44 3.18 -20.34
C GLN A 314 -1.22 3.56 -19.50
N ALA A 315 -1.23 3.19 -18.21
CA ALA A 315 -0.10 3.51 -17.33
C ALA A 315 1.20 2.84 -17.78
N VAL A 316 1.12 1.57 -18.20
CA VAL A 316 2.29 0.84 -18.72
C VAL A 316 2.80 1.47 -20.03
N ALA A 317 1.89 1.86 -20.95
CA ALA A 317 2.25 2.52 -22.20
C ALA A 317 2.92 3.88 -21.94
N ALA A 318 2.36 4.70 -21.05
CA ALA A 318 2.94 5.99 -20.66
C ALA A 318 4.34 5.83 -20.08
N LEU A 319 4.55 4.86 -19.19
CA LEU A 319 5.86 4.56 -18.62
C LEU A 319 6.86 4.03 -19.65
N ASN A 320 6.40 3.26 -20.64
CA ASN A 320 7.24 2.79 -21.75
C ASN A 320 7.64 3.94 -22.68
N ASN A 321 6.80 4.97 -22.80
CA ASN A 321 7.09 6.21 -23.51
C ASN A 321 7.93 7.20 -22.69
N ASN A 322 8.43 6.79 -21.51
CA ASN A 322 9.22 7.59 -20.59
C ASN A 322 8.48 8.83 -20.06
N GLU A 323 7.15 8.77 -19.92
CA GLU A 323 6.41 9.83 -19.25
C GLU A 323 6.84 9.94 -17.78
N ARG A 324 6.89 11.18 -17.30
CA ARG A 324 7.31 11.50 -15.95
C ARG A 324 6.26 11.08 -14.93
N TYR A 325 6.68 10.35 -13.91
CA TYR A 325 5.85 9.83 -12.83
C TYR A 325 6.21 10.38 -11.44
N TRP A 326 6.92 11.52 -11.38
CA TRP A 326 7.27 12.23 -10.13
C TRP A 326 6.99 13.71 -10.26
N LEU A 327 6.90 14.44 -9.15
CA LEU A 327 6.78 15.88 -9.15
C LEU A 327 8.16 16.55 -9.28
N THR A 328 8.22 17.67 -9.99
CA THR A 328 9.39 18.54 -9.98
C THR A 328 9.48 19.30 -8.65
N HIS A 329 10.63 19.89 -8.36
CA HIS A 329 10.78 20.70 -7.15
C HIS A 329 9.76 21.87 -7.08
N GLU A 330 9.48 22.52 -8.20
CA GLU A 330 8.49 23.60 -8.28
C GLU A 330 7.07 23.09 -7.99
N GLU A 331 6.72 21.91 -8.53
CA GLU A 331 5.44 21.27 -8.29
C GLU A 331 5.32 20.82 -6.82
N GLU A 332 6.40 20.31 -6.20
CA GLU A 332 6.43 20.00 -4.76
C GLU A 332 6.18 21.27 -3.90
N VAL A 333 6.85 22.38 -4.22
CA VAL A 333 6.65 23.65 -3.51
C VAL A 333 5.21 24.14 -3.65
N SER A 334 4.66 24.11 -4.88
CA SER A 334 3.26 24.47 -5.13
C SER A 334 2.28 23.54 -4.38
N GLN A 335 2.61 22.25 -4.26
CA GLN A 335 1.81 21.30 -3.49
C GLN A 335 1.87 21.57 -1.99
N MET A 336 3.04 21.94 -1.46
CA MET A 336 3.17 22.36 -0.05
C MET A 336 2.31 23.60 0.26
N GLN A 337 2.26 24.57 -0.66
CA GLN A 337 1.39 25.74 -0.49
C GLN A 337 -0.09 25.36 -0.51
N ALA A 338 -0.52 24.51 -1.45
CA ALA A 338 -1.91 24.01 -1.49
C ALA A 338 -2.29 23.25 -0.20
N ASN A 339 -1.35 22.56 0.41
CA ASN A 339 -1.56 21.80 1.64
C ASN A 339 -1.62 22.69 2.91
N GLU A 340 -1.33 24.00 2.83
CA GLU A 340 -1.42 24.90 4.01
C GLU A 340 -2.82 24.93 4.62
N ALA A 341 -3.86 24.74 3.81
CA ALA A 341 -5.25 24.67 4.28
C ALA A 341 -5.55 23.44 5.16
N PHE A 342 -4.72 22.39 5.05
CA PHE A 342 -4.88 21.13 5.76
C PHE A 342 -3.86 20.93 6.90
N GLN A 343 -3.11 21.99 7.22
CA GLN A 343 -2.15 21.93 8.32
C GLN A 343 -2.87 22.13 9.66
N GLN A 344 -2.49 21.31 10.65
CA GLN A 344 -2.93 21.48 12.01
C GLN A 344 -2.49 22.87 12.51
N ARG A 345 -3.44 23.67 12.92
CA ARG A 345 -3.15 24.93 13.60
C ARG A 345 -2.78 24.59 15.04
N PRO A 346 -1.58 24.94 15.49
CA PRO A 346 -1.22 24.74 16.88
C PRO A 346 -2.15 25.56 17.77
N LEU A 347 -2.70 24.94 18.80
CA LEU A 347 -3.64 25.57 19.74
C LEU A 347 -3.16 26.93 20.28
N PHE A 348 -1.84 27.13 20.38
CA PHE A 348 -1.28 28.41 20.81
C PHE A 348 -1.52 29.56 19.81
N GLU A 349 -1.80 29.28 18.55
CA GLU A 349 -2.13 30.32 17.54
C GLU A 349 -3.52 30.90 17.85
N ASP A 350 -4.51 30.03 18.05
CA ASP A 350 -5.88 30.45 18.41
C ASP A 350 -5.89 31.17 19.75
N LEU A 351 -5.20 30.61 20.75
CA LEU A 351 -5.07 31.25 22.07
C LEU A 351 -4.34 32.61 21.95
N PHE A 352 -3.34 32.75 21.07
CA PHE A 352 -2.70 34.03 20.87
C PHE A 352 -3.69 35.08 20.39
N PHE A 353 -4.42 34.79 19.32
CA PHE A 353 -5.43 35.73 18.80
C PHE A 353 -6.62 35.95 19.71
N GLN A 354 -6.90 35.03 20.65
CA GLN A 354 -7.91 35.19 21.66
C GLN A 354 -7.48 36.24 22.70
N TYR A 355 -6.25 36.19 23.19
CA TYR A 355 -5.78 36.99 24.33
C TYR A 355 -4.82 38.13 23.91
N TYR A 356 -4.26 38.11 22.70
CA TYR A 356 -3.33 39.10 22.22
C TYR A 356 -3.63 39.49 20.78
N ARG A 357 -3.08 40.66 20.38
CA ARG A 357 -3.04 41.09 18.98
C ARG A 357 -1.72 41.80 18.68
N PRO A 358 -1.31 41.90 17.41
CA PRO A 358 -0.21 42.78 17.01
C PRO A 358 -0.49 44.22 17.41
N ALA A 359 0.52 44.94 17.93
CA ALA A 359 0.42 46.37 18.16
C ALA A 359 0.41 47.16 16.85
N SER A 360 -0.47 48.12 16.75
CA SER A 360 -0.49 49.05 15.60
C SER A 360 0.69 50.05 15.64
N HIS A 361 0.88 50.88 14.56
CA HIS A 361 2.07 51.70 14.38
C HIS A 361 2.27 52.78 15.48
N LYS A 362 1.23 53.14 16.19
CA LYS A 362 1.25 54.24 17.18
C LYS A 362 0.84 53.80 18.60
N GLU A 363 0.73 52.51 18.81
CA GLU A 363 0.19 51.94 20.07
C GLU A 363 1.36 51.49 20.95
N GLU A 364 1.33 51.89 22.22
CA GLU A 364 2.23 51.37 23.24
C GLU A 364 1.75 49.96 23.65
N GLY A 365 2.51 48.96 23.22
CA GLY A 365 2.26 47.55 23.53
C GLY A 365 3.23 46.99 24.58
N LEU A 366 2.90 45.83 25.13
CA LEU A 366 3.81 45.09 25.98
C LEU A 366 4.99 44.53 25.19
N LYS A 367 6.22 44.76 25.71
CA LYS A 367 7.46 44.24 25.14
C LYS A 367 7.88 42.99 25.91
N ILE A 368 7.48 41.82 25.44
CA ILE A 368 7.68 40.56 26.14
C ILE A 368 8.26 39.49 25.20
N SER A 369 8.98 38.53 25.75
CA SER A 369 9.56 37.42 24.99
C SER A 369 8.50 36.40 24.54
N ALA A 370 8.83 35.59 23.52
CA ALA A 370 7.97 34.51 23.09
C ALA A 370 7.64 33.53 24.23
N GLY A 371 8.62 33.25 25.10
CA GLY A 371 8.41 32.37 26.27
C GLY A 371 7.42 32.95 27.28
N GLU A 372 7.52 34.26 27.55
CA GLU A 372 6.59 34.95 28.48
C GLU A 372 5.20 34.99 27.92
N ILE A 373 5.01 35.30 26.61
CA ILE A 373 3.69 35.23 25.97
C ILE A 373 3.13 33.80 26.10
N TYR A 374 3.95 32.79 25.77
CA TYR A 374 3.52 31.38 25.79
C TYR A 374 3.08 30.94 27.18
N LEU A 375 3.81 31.28 28.25
CA LEU A 375 3.44 31.02 29.64
C LEU A 375 2.19 31.78 30.05
N SER A 376 2.04 33.02 29.59
CA SER A 376 0.81 33.80 29.83
C SER A 376 -0.39 33.17 29.19
N LEU A 377 -0.27 32.65 27.94
CA LEU A 377 -1.37 31.92 27.28
C LEU A 377 -1.77 30.69 28.08
N GLN A 378 -0.82 29.89 28.59
CA GLN A 378 -1.12 28.75 29.47
C GLN A 378 -1.88 29.19 30.73
N LYS A 379 -1.43 30.26 31.37
CA LYS A 379 -2.07 30.77 32.61
C LYS A 379 -3.47 31.28 32.36
N LYS A 380 -3.71 32.02 31.30
CA LYS A 380 -5.01 32.61 30.95
C LYS A 380 -6.03 31.59 30.45
N SER A 381 -5.58 30.64 29.62
CA SER A 381 -6.47 29.62 29.05
C SER A 381 -6.71 28.42 29.98
N GLY A 382 -5.87 28.22 31.00
CA GLY A 382 -5.87 27.00 31.82
C GLY A 382 -5.38 25.74 31.06
N VAL A 383 -4.98 25.87 29.80
CA VAL A 383 -4.56 24.76 28.96
C VAL A 383 -3.07 24.55 29.08
N LYS A 384 -2.62 23.30 29.32
CA LYS A 384 -1.21 22.95 29.39
C LYS A 384 -0.63 22.84 27.97
N LEU A 385 0.18 23.81 27.57
CA LEU A 385 0.88 23.81 26.30
C LEU A 385 2.27 23.17 26.46
N PRO A 386 2.71 22.26 25.54
CA PRO A 386 4.04 21.64 25.63
C PRO A 386 5.16 22.66 25.49
N MET A 387 6.14 22.69 26.43
CA MET A 387 7.25 23.64 26.40
C MET A 387 8.18 23.45 25.16
N SER A 388 8.20 22.27 24.55
CA SER A 388 8.87 22.01 23.27
C SER A 388 8.37 22.90 22.12
N ASN A 389 7.16 23.43 22.22
CA ASN A 389 6.54 24.26 21.18
C ASN A 389 6.89 25.75 21.27
N VAL A 390 7.63 26.20 22.30
CA VAL A 390 8.02 27.64 22.45
C VAL A 390 8.84 28.14 21.26
N SER A 391 9.73 27.32 20.72
CA SER A 391 10.50 27.68 19.52
C SER A 391 9.62 27.78 18.26
N VAL A 392 8.60 26.93 18.15
CA VAL A 392 7.61 26.96 17.07
C VAL A 392 6.75 28.22 17.22
N PHE A 393 6.31 28.51 18.42
CA PHE A 393 5.57 29.74 18.74
C PHE A 393 6.35 31.01 18.41
N GLY A 394 7.63 31.06 18.71
CA GLY A 394 8.51 32.17 18.31
C GLY A 394 8.58 32.39 16.78
N ARG A 395 8.57 31.29 16.01
CA ARG A 395 8.49 31.35 14.52
C ARG A 395 7.14 31.86 14.05
N PHE A 396 6.06 31.42 14.69
CA PHE A 396 4.71 31.92 14.41
C PHE A 396 4.61 33.42 14.65
N LEU A 397 5.06 33.94 15.81
CA LEU A 397 5.04 35.37 16.12
C LEU A 397 5.80 36.20 15.06
N LYS A 398 6.88 35.65 14.52
CA LYS A 398 7.62 36.26 13.41
C LYS A 398 6.83 36.22 12.09
N LYS A 399 6.17 35.10 11.79
CA LYS A 399 5.37 34.90 10.56
C LYS A 399 4.20 35.88 10.49
N ILE A 400 3.52 36.16 11.62
CA ILE A 400 2.42 37.14 11.69
C ILE A 400 2.88 38.59 11.70
N GLY A 401 4.19 38.83 11.49
CA GLY A 401 4.73 40.19 11.32
C GLY A 401 4.81 41.04 12.58
N LEU A 402 4.86 40.42 13.77
CA LEU A 402 5.04 41.17 15.01
C LEU A 402 6.33 41.96 15.00
N LYS A 403 6.28 43.23 15.39
CA LYS A 403 7.48 44.07 15.59
C LYS A 403 8.34 43.46 16.68
N THR A 404 9.62 43.39 16.43
CA THR A 404 10.61 42.85 17.35
C THR A 404 11.64 43.89 17.74
N GLN A 405 12.07 43.83 19.01
CA GLN A 405 13.22 44.61 19.50
C GLN A 405 14.21 43.62 20.14
N LEU A 406 15.49 43.79 19.79
CA LEU A 406 16.56 43.03 20.45
C LEU A 406 16.90 43.68 21.81
N ALA A 407 16.89 42.88 22.87
CA ALA A 407 17.30 43.28 24.21
C ALA A 407 18.38 42.33 24.73
N SER A 408 19.04 42.69 25.80
CA SER A 408 20.09 41.86 26.45
C SER A 408 19.60 40.44 26.80
N ARG A 409 18.31 40.26 27.06
CA ARG A 409 17.67 38.97 27.40
C ARG A 409 17.07 38.23 26.19
N GLY A 410 17.33 38.67 24.96
CA GLY A 410 16.83 38.04 23.73
C GLY A 410 15.85 38.93 22.94
N ARG A 411 15.08 38.29 22.03
CA ARG A 411 14.13 38.98 21.18
C ARG A 411 12.80 39.21 21.92
N LEU A 412 12.37 40.48 22.00
CA LEU A 412 11.09 40.89 22.54
C LEU A 412 10.11 41.18 21.38
N TYR A 413 8.86 40.84 21.57
CA TYR A 413 7.74 41.07 20.65
C TYR A 413 6.83 42.13 21.21
N LEU A 414 6.34 43.02 20.34
CA LEU A 414 5.40 44.06 20.73
C LEU A 414 3.97 43.56 20.52
N VAL A 415 3.27 43.34 21.59
CA VAL A 415 1.88 42.81 21.61
C VAL A 415 0.96 43.67 22.47
N VAL A 416 -0.30 43.67 22.13
CA VAL A 416 -1.36 44.29 22.93
C VAL A 416 -2.26 43.20 23.46
N GLU A 417 -2.53 43.21 24.74
CA GLU A 417 -3.47 42.31 25.41
C GLU A 417 -4.90 42.73 25.09
N LYS A 418 -5.77 41.76 24.81
CA LYS A 418 -7.20 41.98 24.56
C LYS A 418 -8.01 41.93 25.84
#